data_8a234613a81d2f5a07594a28a72b32fc
#
_entry.id   8a234613a81d2f5a07594a28a72b32fc
#
_cell.length_a   1.000
_cell.length_b   1.000
_cell.length_c   1.000
_cell.angle_alpha   90.00
_cell.angle_beta   90.00
_cell.angle_gamma   90.00
#
_symmetry.space_group_name_H-M   'P 1'
#
loop_
_entity.id
_entity.type
_entity.pdbx_description
1 polymer ?
#
loop_
_entity_poly.entity_id
_entity_poly.type
_entity_poly.pdbx_seq_one_letter_code
_entity_poly.pdbx_strand_id
1 'polypeptide(L)'
;SVIEKDGILEITLPCLLPKKSKKHSCEYLTDPIYYTLSKYAQTHTLPKFRHCVVCFSHIYSRELSPNRVRDYDNLELKQLLDVIATFVMEDDTGLLCDAYNTTEIGDGDCTRVSVMDKERFQGWLSDRENRLRSISDL
;
A
#
# COMPACT_ATOMS: atom_id res chain seq x y z
N SER A 1 -2.14 -10.62 2.32
CA SER A 1 -1.46 -11.42 1.27
C SER A 1 -0.36 -10.63 0.61
N VAL A 2 0.61 -11.33 0.07
CA VAL A 2 1.74 -10.74 -0.66
C VAL A 2 1.81 -11.42 -2.01
N ILE A 3 1.83 -10.61 -3.09
CA ILE A 3 1.93 -11.09 -4.46
C ILE A 3 2.98 -10.25 -5.18
N GLU A 4 3.82 -10.89 -5.97
CA GLU A 4 4.77 -10.21 -6.85
C GLU A 4 4.43 -10.54 -8.29
N LYS A 5 4.21 -9.51 -9.11
CA LYS A 5 3.87 -9.68 -10.52
C LYS A 5 4.40 -8.50 -11.32
N ASP A 6 5.09 -8.78 -12.42
CA ASP A 6 5.61 -7.77 -13.35
C ASP A 6 6.49 -6.72 -12.67
N GLY A 7 7.26 -7.13 -11.65
CA GLY A 7 8.13 -6.24 -10.92
C GLY A 7 7.43 -5.37 -9.89
N ILE A 8 6.15 -5.61 -9.63
CA ILE A 8 5.37 -4.90 -8.63
C ILE A 8 5.09 -5.84 -7.46
N LEU A 9 5.45 -5.41 -6.26
CA LEU A 9 5.12 -6.13 -5.03
C LEU A 9 3.82 -5.56 -4.49
N GLU A 10 2.80 -6.41 -4.36
CA GLU A 10 1.48 -6.00 -3.86
C GLU A 10 1.19 -6.67 -2.54
N ILE A 11 0.87 -5.86 -1.54
CA ILE A 11 0.51 -6.31 -0.20
C ILE A 11 -0.92 -5.88 0.07
N THR A 12 -1.79 -6.83 0.40
CA THR A 12 -3.19 -6.53 0.72
C THR A 12 -3.43 -6.71 2.21
N LEU A 13 -3.96 -5.67 2.83
CA LEU A 13 -4.35 -5.65 4.24
C LEU A 13 -5.87 -5.70 4.31
N PRO A 14 -6.45 -6.54 5.19
CA PRO A 14 -7.92 -6.70 5.26
C PRO A 14 -8.62 -5.59 6.06
N CYS A 15 -8.01 -4.43 6.16
CA CYS A 15 -8.55 -3.30 6.93
C CYS A 15 -8.07 -1.98 6.35
N LEU A 16 -8.77 -0.91 6.69
CA LEU A 16 -8.31 0.45 6.42
C LEU A 16 -7.22 0.84 7.42
N LEU A 17 -6.33 1.75 7.02
CA LEU A 17 -5.32 2.26 7.93
C LEU A 17 -5.98 3.12 9.01
N PRO A 18 -5.52 2.98 10.26
CA PRO A 18 -6.08 3.77 11.35
C PRO A 18 -5.67 5.23 11.26
N LYS A 19 -6.45 6.08 11.91
CA LYS A 19 -6.09 7.49 12.09
C LYS A 19 -4.88 7.58 13.00
N LYS A 20 -4.05 8.60 12.79
CA LYS A 20 -2.92 8.89 13.67
C LYS A 20 -3.41 9.11 15.10
N SER A 21 -2.72 8.50 16.04
CA SER A 21 -3.01 8.65 17.45
C SER A 21 -1.72 8.83 18.23
N LYS A 22 -1.72 9.79 19.16
CA LYS A 22 -0.57 10.01 20.06
C LYS A 22 -0.49 8.97 21.17
N LYS A 23 -1.58 8.22 21.41
CA LYS A 23 -1.71 7.31 22.55
C LYS A 23 -1.47 5.84 22.22
N HIS A 24 -1.46 5.47 20.94
CA HIS A 24 -1.38 4.08 20.54
C HIS A 24 -0.27 3.87 19.53
N SER A 25 0.53 2.84 19.75
CA SER A 25 1.46 2.35 18.75
C SER A 25 0.67 1.58 17.69
N CYS A 26 1.19 1.54 16.46
CA CYS A 26 0.57 0.79 15.38
C CYS A 26 1.06 -0.64 15.28
N GLU A 27 1.52 -1.21 16.39
CA GLU A 27 2.07 -2.58 16.41
C GLU A 27 1.06 -3.60 15.91
N TYR A 28 -0.23 -3.42 16.23
CA TYR A 28 -1.27 -4.32 15.75
C TYR A 28 -1.39 -4.34 14.22
N LEU A 29 -0.85 -3.33 13.54
CA LEU A 29 -0.82 -3.24 12.08
C LEU A 29 0.55 -3.62 11.53
N THR A 30 1.63 -3.10 12.13
CA THR A 30 3.00 -3.31 11.65
C THR A 30 3.51 -4.72 11.93
N ASP A 31 3.16 -5.31 13.05
CA ASP A 31 3.60 -6.66 13.40
C ASP A 31 3.09 -7.73 12.43
N PRO A 32 1.79 -7.75 12.07
CA PRO A 32 1.30 -8.69 11.06
C PRO A 32 1.96 -8.51 9.69
N ILE A 33 2.25 -7.28 9.29
CA ILE A 33 2.91 -6.99 8.01
C ILE A 33 4.35 -7.47 8.06
N TYR A 34 5.06 -7.18 9.13
CA TYR A 34 6.43 -7.66 9.33
C TYR A 34 6.47 -9.18 9.26
N TYR A 35 5.57 -9.85 9.96
CA TYR A 35 5.47 -11.30 9.96
C TYR A 35 5.19 -11.85 8.54
N THR A 36 4.23 -11.26 7.85
CA THR A 36 3.85 -11.71 6.51
C THR A 36 5.00 -11.56 5.51
N LEU A 37 5.70 -10.43 5.55
CA LEU A 37 6.85 -10.17 4.68
C LEU A 37 8.02 -11.08 5.04
N SER A 38 8.28 -11.31 6.34
CA SER A 38 9.32 -12.23 6.79
C SER A 38 9.06 -13.65 6.30
N LYS A 39 7.82 -14.09 6.39
CA LYS A 39 7.41 -15.42 5.93
C LYS A 39 7.54 -15.56 4.42
N TYR A 40 7.12 -14.55 3.69
CA TYR A 40 7.27 -14.53 2.22
C TYR A 40 8.74 -14.59 1.82
N ALA A 41 9.60 -13.86 2.53
CA ALA A 41 11.03 -13.82 2.25
C ALA A 41 11.74 -15.17 2.50
N GLN A 42 11.16 -16.05 3.29
CA GLN A 42 11.71 -17.39 3.51
C GLN A 42 11.60 -18.29 2.29
N THR A 43 10.59 -18.07 1.45
CA THR A 43 10.30 -18.91 0.29
C THR A 43 10.47 -18.19 -1.04
N HIS A 44 10.60 -16.88 -1.03
CA HIS A 44 10.73 -16.03 -2.21
C HIS A 44 11.83 -15.01 -2.01
N THR A 45 12.50 -14.64 -3.08
CA THR A 45 13.44 -13.52 -3.06
C THR A 45 12.64 -12.23 -3.23
N LEU A 46 12.66 -11.37 -2.19
CA LEU A 46 12.01 -10.08 -2.28
C LEU A 46 12.80 -9.15 -3.22
N PRO A 47 12.09 -8.38 -4.06
CA PRO A 47 12.77 -7.38 -4.87
C PRO A 47 13.36 -6.30 -3.98
N LYS A 48 14.48 -5.71 -4.42
CA LYS A 48 15.11 -4.57 -3.75
C LYS A 48 15.03 -3.37 -4.67
N PHE A 49 14.45 -2.30 -4.20
CA PHE A 49 14.24 -1.09 -4.98
C PHE A 49 15.20 0.00 -4.53
N ARG A 50 15.77 0.68 -5.49
CA ARG A 50 16.65 1.83 -5.24
C ARG A 50 15.89 3.14 -5.35
N HIS A 51 15.08 3.27 -6.39
CA HIS A 51 14.16 4.38 -6.59
C HIS A 51 12.77 3.80 -6.72
N CYS A 52 11.92 3.93 -5.70
CA CYS A 52 10.63 3.29 -5.72
C CYS A 52 9.48 4.28 -5.47
N VAL A 53 8.31 3.84 -5.89
CA VAL A 53 7.05 4.47 -5.52
C VAL A 53 6.25 3.47 -4.72
N VAL A 54 5.75 3.89 -3.56
CA VAL A 54 4.83 3.10 -2.75
C VAL A 54 3.44 3.70 -2.89
N CYS A 55 2.53 2.94 -3.44
CA CYS A 55 1.16 3.37 -3.68
C CYS A 55 0.24 2.74 -2.65
N PHE A 56 -0.46 3.59 -1.89
CA PHE A 56 -1.47 3.14 -0.93
C PHE A 56 -2.84 3.33 -1.55
N SER A 57 -3.53 2.23 -1.85
CA SER A 57 -4.90 2.26 -2.36
C SER A 57 -5.84 2.00 -1.20
N HIS A 58 -6.55 3.04 -0.78
CA HIS A 58 -7.50 2.98 0.33
C HIS A 58 -8.87 2.63 -0.26
N ILE A 59 -9.32 1.40 -0.03
CA ILE A 59 -10.53 0.86 -0.63
C ILE A 59 -11.63 0.84 0.43
N TYR A 60 -12.70 1.58 0.17
CA TYR A 60 -13.85 1.70 1.08
C TYR A 60 -15.03 0.91 0.53
N SER A 61 -15.74 0.23 1.43
CA SER A 61 -16.93 -0.50 1.05
C SER A 61 -18.00 0.44 0.51
N ARG A 62 -18.62 0.06 -0.61
CA ARG A 62 -19.70 0.84 -1.24
C ARG A 62 -20.96 0.91 -0.39
N GLU A 63 -21.10 0.00 0.56
CA GLU A 63 -22.26 -0.06 1.43
C GLU A 63 -22.19 0.91 2.60
N LEU A 64 -21.07 1.64 2.74
CA LEU A 64 -20.83 2.50 3.87
C LEU A 64 -20.95 3.97 3.49
N SER A 65 -21.24 4.80 4.51
CA SER A 65 -21.42 6.24 4.33
C SER A 65 -20.16 6.90 3.76
N PRO A 66 -20.30 7.85 2.80
CA PRO A 66 -19.16 8.63 2.30
C PRO A 66 -18.39 9.37 3.40
N ASN A 67 -19.02 9.62 4.54
CA ASN A 67 -18.38 10.31 5.67
C ASN A 67 -17.26 9.49 6.32
N ARG A 68 -17.09 8.22 5.93
CA ARG A 68 -16.02 7.37 6.44
C ARG A 68 -14.71 7.55 5.70
N VAL A 69 -14.71 8.23 4.56
CA VAL A 69 -13.45 8.47 3.83
C VAL A 69 -12.55 9.37 4.69
N ARG A 70 -11.33 8.90 4.92
CA ARG A 70 -10.37 9.56 5.81
C ARG A 70 -9.40 10.42 5.02
N ASP A 71 -8.95 11.52 5.63
CA ASP A 71 -7.88 12.33 5.07
C ASP A 71 -6.55 11.59 5.15
N TYR A 72 -5.78 11.60 4.08
CA TYR A 72 -4.49 10.90 4.04
C TYR A 72 -3.51 11.43 5.08
N ASP A 73 -3.55 12.73 5.37
CA ASP A 73 -2.68 13.36 6.37
C ASP A 73 -2.92 12.81 7.78
N ASN A 74 -4.07 12.22 8.02
CA ASN A 74 -4.46 11.73 9.33
C ASN A 74 -4.35 10.20 9.46
N LEU A 75 -3.73 9.54 8.49
CA LEU A 75 -3.55 8.08 8.50
C LEU A 75 -2.13 7.70 8.92
N GLU A 76 -2.01 6.53 9.56
CA GLU A 76 -0.72 5.99 10.00
C GLU A 76 0.00 5.34 8.81
N LEU A 77 0.57 6.17 7.94
CA LEU A 77 1.29 5.73 6.76
C LEU A 77 2.77 5.51 7.02
N LYS A 78 3.36 6.36 7.86
CA LYS A 78 4.82 6.37 8.07
C LYS A 78 5.33 5.05 8.66
N GLN A 79 4.69 4.55 9.71
CA GLN A 79 5.13 3.31 10.35
C GLN A 79 5.02 2.12 9.41
N LEU A 80 3.95 2.07 8.62
CA LEU A 80 3.76 1.04 7.61
C LEU A 80 4.85 1.13 6.53
N LEU A 81 5.14 2.33 6.07
CA LEU A 81 6.18 2.56 5.07
C LEU A 81 7.55 2.13 5.59
N ASP A 82 7.85 2.44 6.86
CA ASP A 82 9.12 2.06 7.47
C ASP A 82 9.31 0.54 7.51
N VAL A 83 8.26 -0.21 7.84
CA VAL A 83 8.31 -1.67 7.84
C VAL A 83 8.55 -2.20 6.43
N ILE A 84 7.82 -1.70 5.44
CA ILE A 84 7.97 -2.12 4.05
C ILE A 84 9.38 -1.80 3.54
N ALA A 85 9.88 -0.61 3.86
CA ALA A 85 11.22 -0.17 3.46
C ALA A 85 12.31 -1.12 3.97
N THR A 86 12.15 -1.63 5.20
CA THR A 86 13.10 -2.59 5.79
C THR A 86 13.31 -3.82 4.90
N PHE A 87 12.25 -4.27 4.22
CA PHE A 87 12.30 -5.47 3.39
C PHE A 87 12.67 -5.21 1.94
N VAL A 88 12.27 -4.07 1.37
CA VAL A 88 12.31 -3.89 -0.09
C VAL A 88 13.18 -2.73 -0.55
N MET A 89 13.70 -1.91 0.33
CA MET A 89 14.62 -0.83 -0.07
C MET A 89 16.06 -1.24 0.09
N GLU A 90 16.85 -0.85 -0.89
CA GLU A 90 18.28 -1.15 -0.92
C GLU A 90 19.04 -0.35 0.15
N ASP A 91 18.60 0.91 0.38
CA ASP A 91 19.14 1.80 1.39
C ASP A 91 18.03 2.51 2.16
N ASP A 92 18.31 2.81 3.42
CA ASP A 92 17.40 3.48 4.35
C ASP A 92 17.26 4.98 4.07
N THR A 93 17.60 5.44 2.88
CA THR A 93 17.48 6.84 2.52
C THR A 93 16.09 7.13 1.97
N GLY A 94 15.22 7.68 2.81
CA GLY A 94 13.86 8.06 2.41
C GLY A 94 13.78 9.04 1.25
N LEU A 95 14.91 9.51 0.77
CA LEU A 95 15.04 10.40 -0.38
C LEU A 95 14.76 9.70 -1.72
N LEU A 96 14.77 8.37 -1.74
CA LEU A 96 14.59 7.58 -2.97
C LEU A 96 13.23 6.91 -3.05
N CYS A 97 12.30 7.31 -2.21
CA CYS A 97 10.96 6.75 -2.15
C CYS A 97 9.89 7.84 -2.23
N ASP A 98 9.02 7.71 -3.23
CA ASP A 98 7.83 8.55 -3.34
C ASP A 98 6.63 7.76 -2.85
N ALA A 99 5.69 8.44 -2.18
CA ALA A 99 4.44 7.84 -1.73
C ALA A 99 3.27 8.46 -2.49
N TYR A 100 2.32 7.61 -2.90
CA TYR A 100 1.14 8.03 -3.63
C TYR A 100 -0.10 7.40 -3.00
N ASN A 101 -1.11 8.21 -2.70
CA ASN A 101 -2.34 7.75 -2.07
C ASN A 101 -3.51 7.85 -3.04
N THR A 102 -4.34 6.81 -3.08
CA THR A 102 -5.57 6.80 -3.87
C THR A 102 -6.73 6.32 -3.03
N THR A 103 -7.93 6.73 -3.41
CA THR A 103 -9.17 6.29 -2.79
C THR A 103 -10.02 5.59 -3.84
N GLU A 104 -10.51 4.40 -3.51
CA GLU A 104 -11.36 3.62 -4.38
C GLU A 104 -12.57 3.10 -3.59
N ILE A 105 -13.62 2.78 -4.31
CA ILE A 105 -14.80 2.12 -3.73
C ILE A 105 -14.77 0.67 -4.19
N GLY A 106 -14.99 -0.25 -3.27
CA GLY A 106 -14.96 -1.69 -3.55
C GLY A 106 -16.00 -2.45 -2.74
N ASP A 107 -15.83 -3.77 -2.71
CA ASP A 107 -16.80 -4.67 -2.06
C ASP A 107 -16.63 -4.73 -0.54
N GLY A 108 -15.47 -4.33 -0.04
CA GLY A 108 -15.20 -4.30 1.39
C GLY A 108 -14.03 -3.39 1.70
N ASP A 109 -13.90 -3.01 2.96
CA ASP A 109 -12.80 -2.16 3.41
C ASP A 109 -11.48 -2.92 3.34
N CYS A 110 -10.50 -2.36 2.66
CA CYS A 110 -9.13 -2.90 2.65
C CYS A 110 -8.13 -1.83 2.23
N THR A 111 -6.86 -2.13 2.44
CA THR A 111 -5.76 -1.29 1.96
C THR A 111 -4.85 -2.16 1.10
N ARG A 112 -4.58 -1.71 -0.11
CA ARG A 112 -3.62 -2.38 -1.00
C ARG A 112 -2.40 -1.51 -1.14
N VAL A 113 -1.23 -2.09 -0.85
CA VAL A 113 0.05 -1.39 -0.96
C VAL A 113 0.79 -1.97 -2.14
N SER A 114 1.14 -1.13 -3.10
CA SER A 114 1.89 -1.55 -4.28
C SER A 114 3.24 -0.86 -4.29
N VAL A 115 4.31 -1.64 -4.37
CA VAL A 115 5.69 -1.14 -4.38
C VAL A 115 6.30 -1.46 -5.73
N MET A 116 6.87 -0.45 -6.38
CA MET A 116 7.42 -0.60 -7.73
C MET A 116 8.58 0.36 -7.96
N ASP A 117 9.40 0.05 -8.96
CA ASP A 117 10.36 1.02 -9.46
C ASP A 117 9.64 2.26 -9.99
N LYS A 118 10.25 3.41 -9.83
CA LYS A 118 9.68 4.68 -10.28
C LYS A 118 9.30 4.66 -11.76
N GLU A 119 10.06 3.94 -12.57
CA GLU A 119 9.80 3.82 -14.01
C GLU A 119 8.48 3.11 -14.32
N ARG A 120 7.97 2.28 -13.41
CA ARG A 120 6.72 1.53 -13.61
C ARG A 120 5.48 2.31 -13.16
N PHE A 121 5.67 3.42 -12.46
CA PHE A 121 4.56 4.14 -11.85
C PHE A 121 3.55 4.66 -12.87
N GLN A 122 4.01 5.20 -13.99
CA GLN A 122 3.11 5.73 -15.02
C GLN A 122 2.24 4.62 -15.61
N GLY A 123 2.82 3.45 -15.88
CA GLY A 123 2.07 2.29 -16.37
C GLY A 123 1.03 1.81 -15.35
N TRP A 124 1.43 1.71 -14.10
CA TRP A 124 0.53 1.32 -13.02
C TRP A 124 -0.64 2.29 -12.91
N LEU A 125 -0.36 3.59 -12.95
CA LEU A 125 -1.38 4.63 -12.84
C LEU A 125 -2.34 4.58 -14.03
N SER A 126 -1.84 4.39 -15.25
CA SER A 126 -2.67 4.28 -16.45
C SER A 126 -3.57 3.06 -16.40
N ASP A 127 -3.04 1.92 -15.98
CA ASP A 127 -3.82 0.69 -15.84
C ASP A 127 -4.93 0.86 -14.81
N ARG A 128 -4.65 1.53 -13.69
CA ARG A 128 -5.62 1.83 -12.66
C ARG A 128 -6.74 2.72 -13.21
N GLU A 129 -6.39 3.79 -13.92
CA GLU A 129 -7.38 4.72 -14.49
C GLU A 129 -8.27 4.01 -15.52
N ASN A 130 -7.69 3.16 -16.35
CA ASN A 130 -8.45 2.40 -17.35
C ASN A 130 -9.41 1.41 -16.67
N ARG A 131 -8.97 0.74 -15.61
CA ARG A 131 -9.82 -0.18 -14.85
C ARG A 131 -10.99 0.55 -14.21
N LEU A 132 -10.75 1.71 -13.62
CA LEU A 132 -11.80 2.50 -12.97
C LEU A 132 -12.80 3.05 -13.97
N ARG A 133 -12.36 3.46 -15.17
CA ARG A 133 -13.25 3.91 -16.24
C ARG A 133 -14.16 2.79 -16.72
N SER A 134 -13.62 1.58 -16.89
CA SER A 134 -14.41 0.42 -17.31
C SER A 134 -15.53 0.12 -16.32
N ILE A 135 -15.28 0.29 -15.04
CA ILE A 135 -16.29 0.11 -13.99
C ILE A 135 -17.35 1.21 -14.06
N SER A 136 -16.92 2.46 -14.32
CA SER A 136 -17.84 3.60 -14.39
C SER A 136 -18.77 3.54 -15.61
N ASP A 137 -18.33 2.91 -16.69
CA ASP A 137 -19.11 2.77 -17.93
C ASP A 137 -20.18 1.67 -17.86
N LEU A 138 -20.14 0.89 -16.79
CA LEU A 138 -21.16 -0.13 -16.54
C LEU A 138 -22.34 0.46 -15.78
#